data_5c61887afb2633e59647e0ab0040eb24
#
_entry.id   5c61887afb2633e59647e0ab0040eb24
#
_cell.length_a   1.000
_cell.length_b   1.000
_cell.length_c   1.000
_cell.angle_alpha   90.00
_cell.angle_beta   90.00
_cell.angle_gamma   90.00
#
_symmetry.space_group_name_H-M   'P 1'
#
loop_
_entity.id
_entity.type
_entity.pdbx_description
1 polymer ?
#
loop_
_entity_poly.entity_id
_entity_poly.type
_entity_poly.pdbx_seq_one_letter_code
_entity_poly.pdbx_strand_id
1 'polypeptide(L)' 'MNSEREKPKWEDTITNRMLHWSYTLEQKEEVKKALAAGVPKATILTYFYPEVTVEKMSACRQKK' A
#
# COMPACT_ATOMS: atom_id res chain seq x y z
N MET A 1 -0.74 -23.37 -16.46
CA MET A 1 -1.12 -22.30 -16.28
C MET A 1 -0.85 -21.66 -15.09
N ASN A 2 -0.51 -20.57 -15.12
CA ASN A 2 -0.11 -19.85 -13.99
C ASN A 2 -0.99 -18.74 -13.63
N SER A 3 -2.15 -18.74 -14.20
CA SER A 3 -3.00 -17.60 -13.94
C SER A 3 -3.42 -17.52 -12.49
N GLU A 4 -3.46 -18.62 -11.80
CA GLU A 4 -3.87 -18.53 -10.41
C GLU A 4 -2.79 -17.91 -9.56
N ARG A 5 -1.55 -17.81 -10.06
CA ARG A 5 -0.54 -17.18 -9.30
C ARG A 5 -0.39 -15.74 -9.61
N GLU A 6 -1.02 -15.25 -10.64
CA GLU A 6 -0.88 -13.86 -11.01
C GLU A 6 -1.74 -13.00 -10.13
N LYS A 7 -1.18 -11.90 -9.72
CA LYS A 7 -1.95 -10.95 -8.96
C LYS A 7 -2.91 -10.21 -9.86
N PRO A 8 -4.08 -9.86 -9.35
CA PRO A 8 -4.98 -8.99 -10.11
C PRO A 8 -4.28 -7.67 -10.41
N LYS A 9 -4.57 -7.11 -11.55
CA LYS A 9 -3.92 -5.86 -11.92
C LYS A 9 -4.27 -4.73 -10.97
N TRP A 10 -5.42 -4.79 -10.32
CA TRP A 10 -5.79 -3.73 -9.40
C TRP A 10 -4.86 -3.69 -8.20
N GLU A 11 -4.15 -4.77 -7.92
CA GLU A 11 -3.22 -4.75 -6.80
C GLU A 11 -2.01 -3.88 -7.07
N ASP A 12 -1.79 -3.53 -8.32
CA ASP A 12 -0.64 -2.71 -8.66
C ASP A 12 -0.89 -1.23 -8.53
N THR A 13 -2.08 -0.83 -8.09
CA THR A 13 -2.36 0.58 -7.90
C THR A 13 -2.90 0.80 -6.50
N ILE A 14 -2.49 1.91 -5.91
CA ILE A 14 -2.90 2.24 -4.55
C ILE A 14 -4.39 2.51 -4.49
N THR A 15 -4.89 3.28 -5.44
CA THR A 15 -6.31 3.63 -5.46
C THR A 15 -7.18 2.39 -5.55
N ASN A 16 -6.82 1.46 -6.42
CA ASN A 16 -7.63 0.26 -6.57
C ASN A 16 -7.56 -0.63 -5.35
N ARG A 17 -6.43 -0.68 -4.68
CA ARG A 17 -6.37 -1.43 -3.42
C ARG A 17 -7.33 -0.84 -2.40
N MET A 18 -7.42 0.48 -2.35
CA MET A 18 -8.35 1.10 -1.42
C MET A 18 -9.80 0.79 -1.76
N LEU A 19 -10.09 0.55 -3.03
CA LEU A 19 -11.44 0.21 -3.42
C LEU A 19 -11.79 -1.24 -3.12
N HIS A 20 -10.81 -2.12 -3.23
CA HIS A 20 -11.07 -3.55 -3.07
C HIS A 20 -10.87 -4.04 -1.65
N TRP A 21 -9.96 -3.42 -0.91
CA TRP A 21 -9.68 -3.82 0.46
C TRP A 21 -10.11 -2.71 1.40
N SER A 22 -10.45 -3.11 2.62
CA SER A 22 -10.87 -2.14 3.62
C SER A 22 -9.66 -1.64 4.38
N TYR A 23 -9.42 -0.34 4.31
CA TYR A 23 -8.35 0.30 5.06
C TYR A 23 -8.94 1.27 6.06
N THR A 24 -8.25 1.48 7.16
CA THR A 24 -8.67 2.52 8.10
C THR A 24 -8.27 3.87 7.55
N LEU A 25 -8.90 4.91 8.09
CA LEU A 25 -8.56 6.25 7.69
C LEU A 25 -7.09 6.54 7.94
N GLU A 26 -6.57 6.04 9.05
CA GLU A 26 -5.17 6.25 9.39
C GLU A 26 -4.25 5.60 8.38
N GLN A 27 -4.60 4.41 7.92
CA GLN A 27 -3.79 3.75 6.92
C GLN A 27 -3.78 4.53 5.62
N LYS A 28 -4.93 5.06 5.24
CA LYS A 28 -5.01 5.86 4.02
C LYS A 28 -4.19 7.12 4.14
N GLU A 29 -4.20 7.73 5.30
CA GLU A 29 -3.42 8.95 5.50
C GLU A 29 -1.92 8.67 5.50
N GLU A 30 -1.51 7.52 6.00
CA GLU A 30 -0.11 7.15 5.94
C GLU A 30 0.37 7.08 4.51
N VAL A 31 -0.45 6.54 3.63
CA VAL A 31 -0.10 6.47 2.23
C VAL A 31 0.01 7.85 1.61
N LYS A 32 -0.91 8.75 1.98
CA LYS A 32 -0.84 10.10 1.48
C LYS A 32 0.44 10.79 1.94
N LYS A 33 0.83 10.57 3.18
CA LYS A 33 2.07 11.14 3.68
C LYS A 33 3.27 10.60 2.92
N ALA A 34 3.24 9.30 2.62
CA ALA A 34 4.34 8.70 1.89
C ALA A 34 4.45 9.30 0.50
N LEU A 35 3.33 9.48 -0.17
CA LEU A 35 3.36 10.07 -1.50
C LEU A 35 3.86 11.51 -1.46
N ALA A 36 3.43 12.26 -0.45
CA ALA A 36 3.87 13.64 -0.31
C ALA A 36 5.36 13.73 -0.01
N ALA A 37 5.90 12.70 0.65
CA ALA A 37 7.32 12.66 0.96
C ALA A 37 8.16 12.20 -0.21
N GLY A 38 7.53 11.81 -1.31
CA GLY A 38 8.28 11.38 -2.49
C GLY A 38 8.58 9.89 -2.52
N VAL A 39 7.92 9.10 -1.69
CA VAL A 39 8.15 7.67 -1.70
C VAL A 39 7.56 7.08 -2.98
N PRO A 40 8.33 6.25 -3.70
CA PRO A 40 7.80 5.68 -4.94
C PRO A 40 6.60 4.79 -4.66
N LYS A 41 5.66 4.79 -5.60
CA LYS A 41 4.47 3.96 -5.45
C LYS A 41 4.82 2.49 -5.32
N ALA A 42 5.84 2.04 -6.05
CA ALA A 42 6.23 0.65 -5.97
C ALA A 42 6.65 0.27 -4.55
N THR A 43 7.34 1.18 -3.86
CA THR A 43 7.74 0.95 -2.50
C THR A 43 6.52 0.88 -1.58
N ILE A 44 5.58 1.80 -1.77
CA ILE A 44 4.37 1.81 -0.97
C ILE A 44 3.61 0.50 -1.12
N LEU A 45 3.52 0.01 -2.34
CA LEU A 45 2.77 -1.21 -2.60
C LEU A 45 3.38 -2.43 -1.93
N THR A 46 4.63 -2.37 -1.54
CA THR A 46 5.25 -3.51 -0.86
C THR A 46 4.74 -3.68 0.56
N TYR A 47 4.20 -2.62 1.17
CA TYR A 47 3.70 -2.73 2.54
C TYR A 47 2.25 -2.30 2.69
N PHE A 48 1.61 -1.88 1.63
CA PHE A 48 0.26 -1.34 1.72
C PHE A 48 -0.77 -2.46 1.69
N TYR A 49 -0.96 -3.09 2.82
CA TYR A 49 -1.95 -4.14 3.01
C TYR A 49 -2.80 -3.81 4.23
N PRO A 50 -4.09 -4.16 4.21
CA PRO A 50 -4.96 -3.79 5.33
C PRO A 50 -4.56 -4.42 6.65
N GLU A 51 -3.79 -5.50 6.62
CA GLU A 51 -3.38 -6.15 7.85
C GLU A 51 -2.14 -5.50 8.46
N VAL A 52 -1.48 -4.61 7.75
CA VAL A 52 -0.28 -3.95 8.26
C VAL A 52 -0.70 -2.73 9.07
N THR A 53 -0.17 -2.62 10.29
CA THR A 53 -0.53 -1.51 11.16
C THR A 53 0.07 -0.21 10.63
N VAL A 54 -0.53 0.90 11.07
CA VAL A 54 -0.04 2.21 10.70
C VAL A 54 1.40 2.40 11.19
N GLU A 55 1.70 1.87 12.36
CA GLU A 55 3.04 1.99 12.90
C GLU A 55 4.05 1.29 12.01
N LYS A 56 3.69 0.12 11.52
CA LYS A 56 4.58 -0.59 10.63
C LYS A 56 4.72 0.14 9.31
N MET A 57 3.63 0.68 8.80
CA MET A 57 3.69 1.45 7.56
C MET A 57 4.59 2.65 7.72
N SER A 58 4.50 3.33 8.85
CA SER A 58 5.32 4.49 9.09
C SER A 58 6.79 4.11 9.14
N ALA A 59 7.12 3.00 9.79
CA ALA A 59 8.49 2.55 9.86
C ALA A 59 9.03 2.20 8.49
N CYS A 60 8.21 1.56 7.65
CA CYS A 60 8.63 1.22 6.30
C CYS A 60 8.84 2.47 5.47
N ARG A 61 7.98 3.47 5.67
CA ARG A 61 8.10 4.71 4.92
C ARG A 61 9.37 5.46 5.26
N GLN A 62 9.76 5.41 6.53
CA GLN A 62 10.92 6.14 6.99
C GLN A 62 12.21 5.39 6.77
N LYS A 63 12.12 4.12 6.45
CA LYS A 63 13.32 3.34 6.27
C LYS A 63 14.02 3.72 4.98
N LYS A 64 15.31 3.78 5.02
CA LYS A 64 16.07 4.13 3.85
C LYS A 64 16.70 2.95 3.17
#